data_2388dcfa1c356ab9e0094fa331082677
#
_entry.id   2388dcfa1c356ab9e0094fa331082677
#
_cell.length_a   1.000
_cell.length_b   1.000
_cell.length_c   1.000
_cell.angle_alpha   90.00
_cell.angle_beta   90.00
_cell.angle_gamma   90.00
#
_symmetry.space_group_name_H-M   'P 1'
#
loop_
_entity.id
_entity.type
_entity.pdbx_description
1 polymer ?
#
loop_
_entity_poly.entity_id
_entity_poly.type
_entity_poly.pdbx_seq_one_letter_code
_entity_poly.pdbx_strand_id
1 'polypeptide(L)'
;PPAVAPATPPKAKTRGVRTAKRAVKKSKPVEFTLAEQDTWQPARLFSVIGVGTGEEQERRATSALIATMQAVRPFARAVCARMGAPVGVFEGYVEVAYERGETKVIPDAVLKVSRGARVWTGLLEVKTGNGKLKKEQLENYLDVARKKRYDVVVSLSNDVPASAGELPVEVDRRKLAKVALRHLSWAEVAHEARMLLSHGGIDDDLQAWILAEFLRYLDHPRSGAAEFVDMGRHWVTVRDAVTAGTLRAGDQKAAAVADTWVSLSRHLALRLTAELGVTVKHILPRRHGSDPAARNAAVAERLATDGVFEAVLRIPETAGDLVVIADVRTNKIRCRTTVEAPNEGTSGRRLSWLLRQLKDVPGDVQVEAVFSERGNEACEHLDTVRADPKVLTNGRSGDIVSFSLEQAFPMGGRRSGTAASFITSVTSSTDAFYGAVVQQLREWVPAAPRQPHAGTAEAACNTSREQPDGAPPADEAWSADA
;
A
#
# COMPACT_ATOMS: atom_id res chain seq x y z
N PRO A 1 -55.55 -25.18 43.04
CA PRO A 1 -55.05 -24.91 41.71
C PRO A 1 -53.52 -24.96 41.71
N PRO A 2 -52.95 -25.73 40.77
CA PRO A 2 -51.52 -25.94 40.75
C PRO A 2 -50.79 -24.78 40.04
N ALA A 3 -49.59 -24.48 40.51
CA ALA A 3 -48.69 -23.45 40.00
C ALA A 3 -48.21 -23.80 38.57
N VAL A 4 -48.27 -22.76 37.70
CA VAL A 4 -47.79 -22.82 36.33
C VAL A 4 -46.27 -22.53 36.33
N ALA A 5 -45.48 -23.45 35.77
CA ALA A 5 -44.03 -23.27 35.57
C ALA A 5 -43.77 -22.28 34.44
N PRO A 6 -42.68 -21.46 34.54
CA PRO A 6 -42.36 -20.47 33.51
C PRO A 6 -41.80 -21.14 32.22
N ALA A 7 -42.33 -20.69 31.10
CA ALA A 7 -41.94 -21.12 29.77
C ALA A 7 -40.51 -20.65 29.39
N THR A 8 -39.69 -21.58 28.87
CA THR A 8 -38.35 -21.33 28.35
C THR A 8 -38.43 -20.56 27.04
N PRO A 9 -37.61 -19.48 26.84
CA PRO A 9 -37.63 -18.72 25.59
C PRO A 9 -36.99 -19.53 24.44
N PRO A 10 -37.46 -19.36 23.19
CA PRO A 10 -36.95 -20.10 22.05
C PRO A 10 -35.55 -19.66 21.67
N LYS A 11 -34.65 -20.62 21.46
CA LYS A 11 -33.29 -20.40 20.95
C LYS A 11 -33.34 -19.74 19.59
N ALA A 12 -32.80 -18.52 19.47
CA ALA A 12 -32.60 -17.84 18.23
C ALA A 12 -31.61 -18.60 17.33
N LYS A 13 -32.08 -19.05 16.18
CA LYS A 13 -31.22 -19.63 15.13
C LYS A 13 -30.43 -18.49 14.48
N THR A 14 -29.17 -18.38 14.80
CA THR A 14 -28.23 -17.54 14.07
C THR A 14 -28.08 -18.09 12.65
N ARG A 15 -28.73 -17.42 11.72
CA ARG A 15 -28.59 -17.66 10.28
C ARG A 15 -27.23 -17.10 9.86
N GLY A 16 -26.20 -17.96 9.79
CA GLY A 16 -24.92 -17.59 9.22
C GLY A 16 -25.09 -17.12 7.78
N VAL A 17 -24.88 -15.84 7.54
CA VAL A 17 -24.81 -15.27 6.19
C VAL A 17 -23.51 -15.80 5.57
N ARG A 18 -23.62 -16.89 4.82
CA ARG A 18 -22.57 -17.30 3.88
C ARG A 18 -22.58 -16.28 2.75
N THR A 19 -21.74 -15.26 2.85
CA THR A 19 -21.36 -14.46 1.68
C THR A 19 -20.61 -15.37 0.72
N ALA A 20 -21.31 -15.89 -0.27
CA ALA A 20 -20.68 -16.55 -1.40
C ALA A 20 -19.77 -15.51 -2.06
N LYS A 21 -18.45 -15.68 -1.97
CA LYS A 21 -17.50 -14.94 -2.80
C LYS A 21 -17.83 -15.28 -4.24
N ARG A 22 -18.54 -14.38 -4.92
CA ARG A 22 -18.83 -14.46 -6.36
C ARG A 22 -17.49 -14.48 -7.07
N ALA A 23 -17.16 -15.55 -7.78
CA ALA A 23 -15.95 -15.64 -8.57
C ALA A 23 -15.97 -14.52 -9.61
N VAL A 24 -15.04 -13.58 -9.47
CA VAL A 24 -14.89 -12.46 -10.41
C VAL A 24 -14.39 -13.04 -11.73
N LYS A 25 -15.21 -12.95 -12.78
CA LYS A 25 -14.76 -13.21 -14.15
C LYS A 25 -13.75 -12.12 -14.49
N LYS A 26 -12.46 -12.48 -14.56
CA LYS A 26 -11.42 -11.61 -15.11
C LYS A 26 -11.75 -11.42 -16.59
N SER A 27 -12.03 -10.19 -17.02
CA SER A 27 -12.10 -9.85 -18.44
C SER A 27 -10.72 -10.12 -19.04
N LYS A 28 -10.62 -11.02 -20.03
CA LYS A 28 -9.37 -11.24 -20.74
C LYS A 28 -9.08 -10.00 -21.59
N PRO A 29 -7.84 -9.48 -21.60
CA PRO A 29 -7.44 -8.44 -22.53
C PRO A 29 -7.70 -8.92 -23.95
N VAL A 30 -8.19 -8.01 -24.83
CA VAL A 30 -8.32 -8.32 -26.26
C VAL A 30 -6.91 -8.51 -26.82
N GLU A 31 -6.56 -9.75 -27.17
CA GLU A 31 -5.28 -10.07 -27.82
C GLU A 31 -5.42 -9.89 -29.32
N PHE A 32 -4.55 -9.07 -29.92
CA PHE A 32 -4.47 -8.86 -31.36
C PHE A 32 -3.49 -9.89 -31.92
N THR A 33 -4.02 -11.03 -32.41
CA THR A 33 -3.22 -12.19 -32.85
C THR A 33 -3.07 -12.28 -34.38
N LEU A 34 -3.73 -11.38 -35.13
CA LEU A 34 -3.73 -11.41 -36.62
C LEU A 34 -2.73 -10.44 -37.23
N ALA A 35 -1.88 -9.79 -36.48
CA ALA A 35 -0.81 -8.96 -37.00
C ALA A 35 0.25 -9.82 -37.67
N GLU A 36 0.60 -9.54 -38.92
CA GLU A 36 1.63 -10.26 -39.68
C GLU A 36 3.05 -9.78 -39.33
N GLN A 37 3.16 -8.58 -38.69
CA GLN A 37 4.44 -7.98 -38.29
C GLN A 37 4.28 -7.26 -36.95
N ASP A 38 5.33 -7.27 -36.15
CA ASP A 38 5.39 -6.57 -34.84
C ASP A 38 5.22 -5.05 -34.96
N THR A 39 5.38 -4.51 -36.18
CA THR A 39 5.20 -3.08 -36.45
C THR A 39 3.74 -2.65 -36.56
N TRP A 40 2.82 -3.62 -36.75
CA TRP A 40 1.40 -3.31 -36.85
C TRP A 40 0.83 -2.84 -35.49
N GLN A 41 0.31 -1.63 -35.47
CA GLN A 41 -0.28 -1.05 -34.27
C GLN A 41 -1.80 -1.16 -34.31
N PRO A 42 -2.43 -1.81 -33.32
CA PRO A 42 -3.89 -1.85 -33.24
C PRO A 42 -4.47 -0.44 -33.10
N ALA A 43 -5.66 -0.22 -33.68
CA ALA A 43 -6.40 1.00 -33.45
C ALA A 43 -6.75 1.19 -31.96
N ARG A 44 -6.68 2.42 -31.47
CA ARG A 44 -6.88 2.79 -30.06
C ARG A 44 -8.05 3.74 -29.93
N LEU A 45 -8.86 3.56 -28.88
CA LEU A 45 -9.98 4.47 -28.55
C LEU A 45 -9.44 5.89 -28.20
N PHE A 46 -8.37 5.96 -27.41
CA PHE A 46 -7.70 7.22 -27.07
C PHE A 46 -6.34 7.27 -27.77
N SER A 47 -6.32 7.90 -28.95
CA SER A 47 -5.10 7.99 -29.74
C SER A 47 -4.13 9.00 -29.14
N VAL A 48 -2.82 8.64 -29.17
CA VAL A 48 -1.71 9.53 -28.85
C VAL A 48 -0.93 9.97 -30.08
N ILE A 49 -1.41 9.58 -31.29
CA ILE A 49 -0.81 9.98 -32.56
C ILE A 49 -1.09 11.46 -32.81
N GLY A 50 -0.06 12.24 -33.14
CA GLY A 50 -0.19 13.67 -33.42
C GLY A 50 -0.43 14.52 -32.17
N VAL A 51 -0.32 13.98 -30.96
CA VAL A 51 -0.38 14.77 -29.72
C VAL A 51 0.87 15.63 -29.63
N GLY A 52 0.66 16.94 -29.55
CA GLY A 52 1.71 17.92 -29.21
C GLY A 52 2.08 17.86 -27.73
N THR A 53 2.66 18.91 -27.23
CA THR A 53 3.04 19.06 -25.80
C THR A 53 2.20 20.14 -25.12
N GLY A 54 2.22 20.17 -23.79
CA GLY A 54 1.59 21.23 -23.00
C GLY A 54 0.07 21.20 -23.06
N GLU A 55 -0.57 22.29 -23.45
CA GLU A 55 -2.03 22.45 -23.43
C GLU A 55 -2.80 21.39 -24.20
N GLU A 56 -2.28 20.90 -25.33
CA GLU A 56 -2.94 19.87 -26.08
C GLU A 56 -2.97 18.53 -25.31
N GLN A 57 -1.88 18.18 -24.64
CA GLN A 57 -1.85 16.99 -23.75
C GLN A 57 -2.86 17.13 -22.61
N GLU A 58 -2.92 18.31 -21.97
CA GLU A 58 -3.84 18.59 -20.88
C GLU A 58 -5.31 18.46 -21.33
N ARG A 59 -5.67 19.08 -22.47
CA ARG A 59 -7.03 18.99 -23.04
C ARG A 59 -7.42 17.55 -23.40
N ARG A 60 -6.53 16.80 -24.03
CA ARG A 60 -6.78 15.41 -24.40
C ARG A 60 -6.90 14.50 -23.18
N ALA A 61 -6.02 14.63 -22.19
CA ALA A 61 -6.08 13.87 -20.97
C ALA A 61 -7.35 14.17 -20.17
N THR A 62 -7.73 15.45 -20.06
CA THR A 62 -8.98 15.88 -19.43
C THR A 62 -10.20 15.28 -20.12
N SER A 63 -10.27 15.40 -21.45
CA SER A 63 -11.40 14.85 -22.24
C SER A 63 -11.47 13.33 -22.12
N ALA A 64 -10.33 12.62 -22.20
CA ALA A 64 -10.29 11.16 -22.03
C ALA A 64 -10.74 10.73 -20.64
N LEU A 65 -10.31 11.42 -19.58
CA LEU A 65 -10.73 11.15 -18.20
C LEU A 65 -12.24 11.34 -18.04
N ILE A 66 -12.76 12.50 -18.45
CA ILE A 66 -14.18 12.84 -18.28
C ILE A 66 -15.07 11.90 -19.08
N ALA A 67 -14.73 11.61 -20.35
CA ALA A 67 -15.47 10.65 -21.18
C ALA A 67 -15.48 9.25 -20.58
N THR A 68 -14.32 8.79 -20.06
CA THR A 68 -14.24 7.49 -19.38
C THR A 68 -15.09 7.45 -18.12
N MET A 69 -15.07 8.50 -17.30
CA MET A 69 -15.92 8.60 -16.11
C MET A 69 -17.42 8.59 -16.47
N GLN A 70 -17.82 9.22 -17.58
CA GLN A 70 -19.21 9.18 -18.05
C GLN A 70 -19.62 7.80 -18.55
N ALA A 71 -18.73 7.09 -19.26
CA ALA A 71 -18.98 5.77 -19.81
C ALA A 71 -18.90 4.65 -18.76
N VAL A 72 -17.99 4.75 -17.79
CA VAL A 72 -17.69 3.70 -16.81
C VAL A 72 -18.10 4.14 -15.41
N ARG A 73 -19.35 3.84 -15.04
CA ARG A 73 -19.94 4.29 -13.76
C ARG A 73 -19.17 3.87 -12.51
N PRO A 74 -18.64 2.61 -12.38
CA PRO A 74 -17.83 2.23 -11.24
C PRO A 74 -16.56 3.08 -11.12
N PHE A 75 -15.92 3.42 -12.23
CA PHE A 75 -14.73 4.26 -12.26
C PHE A 75 -15.06 5.71 -11.86
N ALA A 76 -16.14 6.29 -12.40
CA ALA A 76 -16.59 7.61 -11.97
C ALA A 76 -16.83 7.66 -10.46
N ARG A 77 -17.49 6.63 -9.88
CA ARG A 77 -17.73 6.55 -8.44
C ARG A 77 -16.44 6.51 -7.63
N ALA A 78 -15.47 5.70 -8.06
CA ALA A 78 -14.18 5.56 -7.37
C ALA A 78 -13.39 6.89 -7.39
N VAL A 79 -13.25 7.52 -8.55
CA VAL A 79 -12.53 8.79 -8.69
C VAL A 79 -13.27 9.92 -7.97
N CYS A 80 -14.58 10.03 -8.10
CA CYS A 80 -15.39 11.03 -7.40
C CYS A 80 -15.33 10.89 -5.88
N ALA A 81 -15.26 9.67 -5.35
CA ALA A 81 -15.10 9.45 -3.89
C ALA A 81 -13.79 10.05 -3.36
N ARG A 82 -12.68 9.96 -4.11
CA ARG A 82 -11.42 10.64 -3.75
C ARG A 82 -11.55 12.15 -3.76
N MET A 83 -12.39 12.69 -4.62
CA MET A 83 -12.70 14.13 -4.68
C MET A 83 -13.66 14.58 -3.57
N GLY A 84 -14.24 13.63 -2.80
CA GLY A 84 -15.22 13.90 -1.74
C GLY A 84 -16.64 14.10 -2.24
N ALA A 85 -16.93 13.67 -3.46
CA ALA A 85 -18.27 13.69 -4.02
C ALA A 85 -19.16 12.59 -3.42
N PRO A 86 -20.48 12.80 -3.30
CA PRO A 86 -21.41 11.76 -2.89
C PRO A 86 -21.58 10.72 -4.00
N VAL A 87 -22.15 9.56 -3.65
CA VAL A 87 -22.58 8.59 -4.65
C VAL A 87 -23.79 9.14 -5.42
N GLY A 88 -23.71 9.18 -6.75
CA GLY A 88 -24.75 9.74 -7.61
C GLY A 88 -24.47 9.52 -9.09
N VAL A 89 -25.23 10.21 -9.94
CA VAL A 89 -25.02 10.25 -11.40
C VAL A 89 -23.97 11.32 -11.70
N PHE A 90 -22.94 10.91 -12.41
CA PHE A 90 -21.83 11.79 -12.80
C PHE A 90 -22.09 12.43 -14.18
N GLU A 91 -21.80 13.72 -14.26
CA GLU A 91 -21.71 14.48 -15.50
C GLU A 91 -20.45 15.35 -15.45
N GLY A 92 -19.77 15.48 -16.58
CA GLY A 92 -18.57 16.32 -16.69
C GLY A 92 -18.63 17.20 -17.93
N TYR A 93 -18.16 18.43 -17.80
CA TYR A 93 -18.16 19.44 -18.85
C TYR A 93 -16.76 20.03 -18.96
N VAL A 94 -16.22 20.18 -20.16
CA VAL A 94 -14.89 20.73 -20.41
C VAL A 94 -14.97 22.21 -20.80
N GLU A 95 -13.92 22.97 -20.46
CA GLU A 95 -13.69 24.35 -20.89
C GLU A 95 -14.87 25.31 -20.60
N VAL A 96 -15.54 25.18 -19.46
CA VAL A 96 -16.64 26.07 -19.06
C VAL A 96 -16.10 27.42 -18.61
N ALA A 97 -16.47 28.49 -19.29
CA ALA A 97 -16.03 29.84 -18.99
C ALA A 97 -16.86 30.51 -17.87
N TYR A 98 -16.17 31.13 -16.91
CA TYR A 98 -16.76 31.91 -15.82
C TYR A 98 -16.28 33.36 -15.88
N GLU A 99 -17.19 34.29 -15.72
CA GLU A 99 -16.86 35.72 -15.61
C GLU A 99 -16.40 36.07 -14.20
N ARG A 100 -15.25 36.73 -14.07
CA ARG A 100 -14.68 37.25 -12.84
C ARG A 100 -14.27 38.72 -13.04
N GLY A 101 -15.23 39.62 -12.83
CA GLY A 101 -15.05 41.02 -13.19
C GLY A 101 -14.88 41.17 -14.70
N GLU A 102 -13.81 41.81 -15.12
CA GLU A 102 -13.47 42.00 -16.55
C GLU A 102 -12.69 40.82 -17.15
N THR A 103 -12.32 39.80 -16.34
CA THR A 103 -11.55 38.65 -16.78
C THR A 103 -12.41 37.39 -16.84
N LYS A 104 -12.05 36.48 -17.77
CA LYS A 104 -12.64 35.13 -17.82
C LYS A 104 -11.73 34.13 -17.15
N VAL A 105 -12.31 33.21 -16.40
CA VAL A 105 -11.63 32.07 -15.76
C VAL A 105 -12.23 30.82 -16.36
N ILE A 106 -11.38 29.94 -16.92
CA ILE A 106 -11.79 28.72 -17.62
C ILE A 106 -11.08 27.54 -16.98
N PRO A 107 -11.71 26.81 -16.03
CA PRO A 107 -11.17 25.55 -15.56
C PRO A 107 -11.22 24.48 -16.65
N ASP A 108 -10.33 23.51 -16.61
CA ASP A 108 -10.27 22.42 -17.59
C ASP A 108 -11.55 21.60 -17.63
N ALA A 109 -12.21 21.40 -16.46
CA ALA A 109 -13.53 20.80 -16.43
C ALA A 109 -14.37 21.25 -15.23
N VAL A 110 -15.69 21.06 -15.38
CA VAL A 110 -16.70 21.15 -14.32
C VAL A 110 -17.29 19.76 -14.10
N LEU A 111 -17.23 19.29 -12.87
CA LEU A 111 -17.71 17.98 -12.45
C LEU A 111 -19.01 18.15 -11.68
N LYS A 112 -20.04 17.38 -12.02
CA LYS A 112 -21.30 17.37 -11.30
C LYS A 112 -21.68 15.95 -10.90
N VAL A 113 -22.15 15.78 -9.67
CA VAL A 113 -22.71 14.52 -9.19
C VAL A 113 -24.09 14.80 -8.62
N SER A 114 -25.12 14.22 -9.24
CA SER A 114 -26.51 14.40 -8.80
C SER A 114 -27.01 13.20 -8.00
N ARG A 115 -27.70 13.50 -6.89
CA ARG A 115 -28.39 12.52 -6.05
C ARG A 115 -29.74 13.08 -5.64
N GLY A 116 -30.78 12.70 -6.34
CA GLY A 116 -32.11 13.34 -6.18
C GLY A 116 -32.03 14.83 -6.51
N ALA A 117 -32.56 15.70 -5.66
CA ALA A 117 -32.53 17.16 -5.85
C ALA A 117 -31.16 17.81 -5.51
N ARG A 118 -30.23 17.08 -4.91
CA ARG A 118 -28.92 17.61 -4.52
C ARG A 118 -27.91 17.40 -5.63
N VAL A 119 -27.21 18.48 -6.00
CA VAL A 119 -26.10 18.45 -6.96
C VAL A 119 -24.82 18.91 -6.27
N TRP A 120 -23.83 18.04 -6.22
CA TRP A 120 -22.46 18.38 -5.85
C TRP A 120 -21.73 18.86 -7.11
N THR A 121 -20.94 19.93 -6.97
CA THR A 121 -20.22 20.53 -8.11
C THR A 121 -18.77 20.81 -7.74
N GLY A 122 -17.84 20.37 -8.60
CA GLY A 122 -16.42 20.64 -8.51
C GLY A 122 -15.86 21.31 -9.74
N LEU A 123 -14.86 22.18 -9.58
CA LEU A 123 -14.01 22.68 -10.66
C LEU A 123 -12.74 21.83 -10.71
N LEU A 124 -12.28 21.46 -11.90
CA LEU A 124 -11.08 20.65 -12.12
C LEU A 124 -10.04 21.46 -12.89
N GLU A 125 -8.81 21.44 -12.37
CA GLU A 125 -7.59 21.91 -13.05
C GLU A 125 -6.67 20.72 -13.28
N VAL A 126 -6.21 20.54 -14.52
CA VAL A 126 -5.38 19.40 -14.94
C VAL A 126 -4.01 19.89 -15.40
N LYS A 127 -2.99 19.18 -14.98
CA LYS A 127 -1.63 19.34 -15.50
C LYS A 127 -1.08 17.99 -15.95
N THR A 128 -0.36 18.00 -17.07
CA THR A 128 0.31 16.83 -17.65
C THR A 128 1.78 17.13 -17.90
N GLY A 129 2.59 16.12 -18.15
CA GLY A 129 4.03 16.25 -18.41
C GLY A 129 4.75 16.98 -17.29
N ASN A 130 5.43 18.06 -17.63
CA ASN A 130 6.13 18.94 -16.69
C ASN A 130 5.32 20.17 -16.25
N GLY A 131 4.03 20.22 -16.62
CA GLY A 131 3.12 21.29 -16.23
C GLY A 131 3.02 21.41 -14.71
N LYS A 132 3.10 22.66 -14.19
CA LYS A 132 3.02 22.93 -12.76
C LYS A 132 1.73 23.63 -12.40
N LEU A 133 1.12 23.18 -11.30
CA LEU A 133 -0.01 23.88 -10.69
C LEU A 133 0.43 25.25 -10.20
N LYS A 134 -0.39 26.28 -10.49
CA LYS A 134 -0.12 27.66 -10.10
C LYS A 134 -1.06 28.07 -8.96
N LYS A 135 -0.49 28.65 -7.91
CA LYS A 135 -1.24 29.15 -6.75
C LYS A 135 -2.35 30.10 -7.16
N GLU A 136 -2.02 31.10 -7.96
CA GLU A 136 -2.97 32.16 -8.39
C GLU A 136 -4.15 31.55 -9.18
N GLN A 137 -3.90 30.55 -10.00
CA GLN A 137 -4.92 29.87 -10.78
C GLN A 137 -5.90 29.10 -9.87
N LEU A 138 -5.39 28.32 -8.92
CA LEU A 138 -6.22 27.61 -7.95
C LEU A 138 -7.00 28.58 -7.05
N GLU A 139 -6.39 29.69 -6.63
CA GLU A 139 -7.06 30.71 -5.85
C GLU A 139 -8.19 31.42 -6.64
N ASN A 140 -8.00 31.63 -7.94
CA ASN A 140 -9.04 32.15 -8.82
C ASN A 140 -10.22 31.20 -8.92
N TYR A 141 -9.96 29.88 -9.03
CA TYR A 141 -11.02 28.87 -9.05
C TYR A 141 -11.74 28.75 -7.71
N LEU A 142 -11.04 28.90 -6.58
CA LEU A 142 -11.67 28.98 -5.26
C LEU A 142 -12.61 30.16 -5.13
N ASP A 143 -12.24 31.34 -5.68
CA ASP A 143 -13.10 32.51 -5.68
C ASP A 143 -14.36 32.30 -6.56
N VAL A 144 -14.22 31.70 -7.75
CA VAL A 144 -15.36 31.33 -8.61
C VAL A 144 -16.25 30.30 -7.91
N ALA A 145 -15.68 29.24 -7.35
CA ALA A 145 -16.42 28.19 -6.67
C ALA A 145 -17.19 28.75 -5.47
N ARG A 146 -16.58 29.65 -4.68
CA ARG A 146 -17.25 30.36 -3.58
C ARG A 146 -18.43 31.19 -4.06
N LYS A 147 -18.25 31.98 -5.14
CA LYS A 147 -19.32 32.82 -5.71
C LYS A 147 -20.50 31.99 -6.24
N LYS A 148 -20.19 30.85 -6.85
CA LYS A 148 -21.17 29.93 -7.43
C LYS A 148 -21.74 28.91 -6.41
N ARG A 149 -21.22 28.88 -5.16
CA ARG A 149 -21.57 27.92 -4.11
C ARG A 149 -21.29 26.47 -4.53
N TYR A 150 -20.16 26.26 -5.21
CA TYR A 150 -19.65 24.93 -5.55
C TYR A 150 -18.92 24.32 -4.35
N ASP A 151 -18.82 23.01 -4.34
CA ASP A 151 -18.36 22.26 -3.16
C ASP A 151 -16.84 22.17 -3.10
N VAL A 152 -16.15 22.07 -4.25
CA VAL A 152 -14.71 21.77 -4.29
C VAL A 152 -14.02 22.37 -5.51
N VAL A 153 -12.74 22.66 -5.36
CA VAL A 153 -11.77 22.77 -6.45
C VAL A 153 -10.86 21.56 -6.36
N VAL A 154 -10.65 20.88 -7.48
CA VAL A 154 -9.77 19.72 -7.60
C VAL A 154 -8.62 20.04 -8.53
N SER A 155 -7.40 19.78 -8.13
CA SER A 155 -6.25 19.77 -9.00
C SER A 155 -5.81 18.34 -9.32
N LEU A 156 -5.41 18.09 -10.55
CA LEU A 156 -4.92 16.80 -11.03
C LEU A 156 -3.58 17.00 -11.74
N SER A 157 -2.53 16.35 -11.28
CA SER A 157 -1.20 16.44 -11.90
C SER A 157 -0.39 15.15 -11.74
N ASN A 158 0.87 15.16 -12.21
CA ASN A 158 1.81 14.07 -11.96
C ASN A 158 2.46 14.14 -10.55
N ASP A 159 2.22 15.19 -9.79
CA ASP A 159 2.71 15.27 -8.42
C ASP A 159 1.98 14.25 -7.55
N VAL A 160 2.71 13.37 -6.86
CA VAL A 160 2.18 12.34 -5.97
C VAL A 160 2.45 12.74 -4.53
N PRO A 161 1.50 13.34 -3.81
CA PRO A 161 1.71 13.74 -2.42
C PRO A 161 1.97 12.53 -1.51
N ALA A 162 2.74 12.73 -0.46
CA ALA A 162 3.12 11.68 0.48
C ALA A 162 1.93 11.03 1.18
N SER A 163 0.88 11.80 1.43
CA SER A 163 -0.34 11.35 2.10
C SER A 163 -1.60 11.84 1.37
N ALA A 164 -2.69 11.11 1.55
CA ALA A 164 -3.98 11.53 1.02
C ALA A 164 -4.43 12.87 1.64
N GLY A 165 -4.83 13.82 0.79
CA GLY A 165 -5.28 15.14 1.22
C GLY A 165 -4.17 16.19 1.34
N GLU A 166 -2.91 15.83 1.18
CA GLU A 166 -1.81 16.78 1.06
C GLU A 166 -1.88 17.49 -0.29
N LEU A 167 -1.56 18.79 -0.30
CA LEU A 167 -1.63 19.62 -1.49
C LEU A 167 -0.22 19.92 -2.01
N PRO A 168 0.05 19.78 -3.32
CA PRO A 168 1.36 20.09 -3.90
C PRO A 168 1.63 21.60 -3.98
N VAL A 169 0.62 22.43 -3.79
CA VAL A 169 0.71 23.91 -3.84
C VAL A 169 -0.03 24.50 -2.64
N GLU A 170 0.65 25.35 -1.89
CA GLU A 170 0.03 26.10 -0.81
C GLU A 170 -0.80 27.27 -1.34
N VAL A 171 -2.05 27.38 -0.88
CA VAL A 171 -2.98 28.47 -1.15
C VAL A 171 -3.33 29.23 0.12
N ASP A 172 -3.91 30.43 -0.02
CA ASP A 172 -4.41 31.18 1.14
C ASP A 172 -5.48 30.39 1.90
N ARG A 173 -5.19 30.03 3.16
CA ARG A 173 -6.08 29.25 4.04
C ARG A 173 -7.47 29.91 4.21
N ARG A 174 -7.57 31.24 4.09
CA ARG A 174 -8.84 31.96 4.16
C ARG A 174 -9.81 31.58 3.03
N LYS A 175 -9.26 31.22 1.86
CA LYS A 175 -10.05 30.79 0.70
C LYS A 175 -10.64 29.39 0.89
N LEU A 176 -10.04 28.55 1.76
CA LEU A 176 -10.48 27.19 2.04
C LEU A 176 -11.64 27.13 3.06
N ALA A 177 -12.05 28.25 3.65
CA ALA A 177 -13.07 28.26 4.69
C ALA A 177 -14.47 27.81 4.22
N LYS A 178 -14.78 27.94 2.92
CA LYS A 178 -16.10 27.62 2.36
C LYS A 178 -16.08 26.64 1.17
N VAL A 179 -14.92 26.45 0.55
CA VAL A 179 -14.70 25.58 -0.60
C VAL A 179 -13.50 24.71 -0.31
N ALA A 180 -13.65 23.40 -0.42
CA ALA A 180 -12.53 22.49 -0.27
C ALA A 180 -11.57 22.58 -1.47
N LEU A 181 -10.27 22.47 -1.23
CA LEU A 181 -9.28 22.19 -2.27
C LEU A 181 -8.80 20.77 -2.07
N ARG A 182 -8.82 19.98 -3.13
CA ARG A 182 -8.32 18.60 -3.13
C ARG A 182 -7.34 18.41 -4.27
N HIS A 183 -6.41 17.51 -4.07
CA HIS A 183 -5.48 17.10 -5.12
C HIS A 183 -5.62 15.60 -5.37
N LEU A 184 -5.52 15.24 -6.65
CA LEU A 184 -5.34 13.87 -7.13
C LEU A 184 -4.09 13.82 -8.01
N SER A 185 -3.39 12.70 -7.99
CA SER A 185 -2.36 12.40 -8.96
C SER A 185 -2.90 11.53 -10.09
N TRP A 186 -2.28 11.60 -11.27
CA TRP A 186 -2.56 10.65 -12.35
C TRP A 186 -2.28 9.21 -11.93
N ALA A 187 -1.30 9.00 -11.04
CA ALA A 187 -1.03 7.69 -10.44
C ALA A 187 -2.22 7.15 -9.64
N GLU A 188 -2.93 8.00 -8.89
CA GLU A 188 -4.15 7.63 -8.16
C GLU A 188 -5.32 7.35 -9.10
N VAL A 189 -5.46 8.10 -10.19
CA VAL A 189 -6.48 7.85 -11.22
C VAL A 189 -6.22 6.50 -11.90
N ALA A 190 -4.98 6.22 -12.31
CA ALA A 190 -4.57 4.93 -12.88
C ALA A 190 -4.75 3.77 -11.88
N HIS A 191 -4.45 4.02 -10.60
CA HIS A 191 -4.67 3.05 -9.52
C HIS A 191 -6.15 2.62 -9.43
N GLU A 192 -7.11 3.56 -9.44
CA GLU A 192 -8.54 3.21 -9.43
C GLU A 192 -8.95 2.39 -10.65
N ALA A 193 -8.41 2.71 -11.82
CA ALA A 193 -8.68 1.94 -13.04
C ALA A 193 -8.12 0.51 -12.93
N ARG A 194 -6.87 0.34 -12.46
CA ARG A 194 -6.25 -0.98 -12.24
C ARG A 194 -7.01 -1.81 -11.23
N MET A 195 -7.40 -1.21 -10.09
CA MET A 195 -8.18 -1.88 -9.05
C MET A 195 -9.49 -2.47 -9.60
N LEU A 196 -10.23 -1.68 -10.37
CA LEU A 196 -11.50 -2.13 -10.96
C LEU A 196 -11.31 -3.23 -12.00
N LEU A 197 -10.27 -3.16 -12.82
CA LEU A 197 -9.98 -4.16 -13.86
C LEU A 197 -9.45 -5.47 -13.28
N SER A 198 -8.61 -5.42 -12.23
CA SER A 198 -7.92 -6.60 -11.69
C SER A 198 -8.71 -7.32 -10.61
N HIS A 199 -9.44 -6.59 -9.77
CA HIS A 199 -10.09 -7.15 -8.56
C HIS A 199 -11.62 -7.15 -8.62
N GLY A 200 -12.18 -6.84 -9.78
CA GLY A 200 -13.63 -6.82 -10.00
C GLY A 200 -14.28 -5.51 -9.56
N GLY A 201 -15.34 -5.17 -10.20
CA GLY A 201 -16.06 -3.92 -10.01
C GLY A 201 -16.72 -3.46 -11.28
N ILE A 202 -16.44 -4.14 -12.41
CA ILE A 202 -17.05 -3.89 -13.69
C ILE A 202 -17.59 -5.21 -14.22
N ASP A 203 -18.93 -5.31 -14.29
CA ASP A 203 -19.62 -6.49 -14.80
C ASP A 203 -19.85 -6.41 -16.34
N ASP A 204 -19.76 -5.22 -16.92
CA ASP A 204 -19.99 -4.92 -18.32
C ASP A 204 -18.68 -4.94 -19.11
N ASP A 205 -18.57 -5.84 -20.09
CA ASP A 205 -17.35 -6.04 -20.89
C ASP A 205 -16.98 -4.80 -21.72
N LEU A 206 -17.95 -4.01 -22.19
CA LEU A 206 -17.68 -2.77 -22.91
C LEU A 206 -17.09 -1.70 -21.99
N GLN A 207 -17.65 -1.54 -20.79
CA GLN A 207 -17.09 -0.62 -19.81
C GLN A 207 -15.68 -1.04 -19.38
N ALA A 208 -15.44 -2.35 -19.20
CA ALA A 208 -14.12 -2.88 -18.88
C ALA A 208 -13.13 -2.61 -20.03
N TRP A 209 -13.54 -2.79 -21.28
CA TRP A 209 -12.71 -2.48 -22.43
C TRP A 209 -12.37 -0.98 -22.53
N ILE A 210 -13.39 -0.09 -22.37
CA ILE A 210 -13.17 1.36 -22.37
C ILE A 210 -12.16 1.76 -21.27
N LEU A 211 -12.30 1.21 -20.07
CA LEU A 211 -11.39 1.50 -18.96
C LEU A 211 -9.97 0.98 -19.23
N ALA A 212 -9.85 -0.19 -19.85
CA ALA A 212 -8.55 -0.74 -20.25
C ALA A 212 -7.88 0.12 -21.34
N GLU A 213 -8.63 0.64 -22.31
CA GLU A 213 -8.12 1.58 -23.32
C GLU A 213 -7.68 2.91 -22.69
N PHE A 214 -8.43 3.41 -21.70
CA PHE A 214 -8.05 4.61 -20.95
C PHE A 214 -6.74 4.38 -20.16
N LEU A 215 -6.60 3.24 -19.50
CA LEU A 215 -5.36 2.88 -18.79
C LEU A 215 -4.17 2.80 -19.73
N ARG A 216 -4.31 2.16 -20.91
CA ARG A 216 -3.27 2.13 -21.94
C ARG A 216 -2.89 3.53 -22.44
N TYR A 217 -3.88 4.43 -22.53
CA TYR A 217 -3.61 5.83 -22.85
C TYR A 217 -2.75 6.50 -21.77
N LEU A 218 -3.10 6.32 -20.49
CA LEU A 218 -2.32 6.88 -19.38
C LEU A 218 -0.90 6.32 -19.34
N ASP A 219 -0.72 5.02 -19.56
CA ASP A 219 0.58 4.35 -19.56
C ASP A 219 1.49 4.76 -20.73
N HIS A 220 0.94 5.40 -21.76
CA HIS A 220 1.70 5.83 -22.92
C HIS A 220 2.45 7.14 -22.63
N PRO A 221 3.79 7.26 -22.89
CA PRO A 221 4.58 8.45 -22.55
C PRO A 221 4.05 9.77 -23.15
N ARG A 222 3.40 9.72 -24.31
CA ARG A 222 2.83 10.89 -24.97
C ARG A 222 1.53 11.38 -24.35
N SER A 223 0.92 10.63 -23.44
CA SER A 223 -0.28 11.10 -22.73
C SER A 223 0.02 12.28 -21.81
N GLY A 224 1.29 12.37 -21.37
CA GLY A 224 1.71 13.31 -20.35
C GLY A 224 1.20 12.99 -18.94
N ALA A 225 0.37 11.94 -18.79
CA ALA A 225 -0.10 11.41 -17.51
C ALA A 225 0.82 10.27 -17.05
N ALA A 226 2.13 10.50 -17.09
CA ALA A 226 3.13 9.46 -16.93
C ALA A 226 3.12 8.83 -15.54
N GLU A 227 3.44 7.53 -15.50
CA GLU A 227 3.87 6.88 -14.28
C GLU A 227 5.08 7.60 -13.67
N PHE A 228 5.31 7.35 -12.37
CA PHE A 228 6.45 7.90 -11.66
C PHE A 228 7.76 7.25 -12.19
N VAL A 229 8.40 7.89 -13.16
CA VAL A 229 9.54 7.31 -13.90
C VAL A 229 10.83 8.13 -13.82
N ASP A 230 10.85 9.27 -13.14
CA ASP A 230 11.99 10.20 -13.10
C ASP A 230 12.25 10.72 -11.67
N MET A 231 13.47 10.53 -11.17
CA MET A 231 13.94 11.05 -9.88
C MET A 231 14.23 12.56 -9.89
N GLY A 232 13.95 13.25 -10.99
CA GLY A 232 14.15 14.67 -11.12
C GLY A 232 15.60 15.07 -11.49
N ARG A 233 15.73 16.32 -11.94
CA ARG A 233 16.99 16.86 -12.50
C ARG A 233 18.18 16.83 -11.54
N HIS A 234 17.93 16.79 -10.24
CA HIS A 234 18.99 16.86 -9.22
C HIS A 234 19.51 15.50 -8.80
N TRP A 235 18.86 14.39 -9.23
CA TRP A 235 19.20 13.03 -8.80
C TRP A 235 20.69 12.69 -8.98
N VAL A 236 21.24 12.86 -10.19
CA VAL A 236 22.63 12.47 -10.47
C VAL A 236 23.61 13.26 -9.61
N THR A 237 23.41 14.58 -9.51
CA THR A 237 24.29 15.46 -8.70
C THR A 237 24.25 15.05 -7.21
N VAL A 238 23.05 14.77 -6.67
CA VAL A 238 22.89 14.39 -5.26
C VAL A 238 23.46 13.00 -5.00
N ARG A 239 23.16 12.01 -5.86
CA ARG A 239 23.75 10.67 -5.79
C ARG A 239 25.28 10.71 -5.74
N ASP A 240 25.90 11.44 -6.65
CA ASP A 240 27.35 11.54 -6.76
C ASP A 240 27.95 12.25 -5.51
N ALA A 241 27.27 13.27 -4.98
CA ALA A 241 27.67 13.94 -3.74
C ALA A 241 27.55 13.02 -2.51
N VAL A 242 26.52 12.14 -2.45
CA VAL A 242 26.39 11.11 -1.38
C VAL A 242 27.54 10.11 -1.47
N THR A 243 27.82 9.61 -2.67
CA THR A 243 28.91 8.64 -2.90
C THR A 243 30.26 9.24 -2.56
N ALA A 244 30.50 10.53 -2.84
CA ALA A 244 31.71 11.24 -2.49
C ALA A 244 31.78 11.70 -1.02
N GLY A 245 30.69 11.53 -0.23
CA GLY A 245 30.63 12.03 1.15
C GLY A 245 30.60 13.54 1.30
N THR A 246 30.20 14.28 0.25
CA THR A 246 30.21 15.74 0.21
C THR A 246 28.84 16.39 0.33
N LEU A 247 27.76 15.58 0.37
CA LEU A 247 26.40 16.09 0.50
C LEU A 247 26.18 16.73 1.87
N ARG A 248 25.54 17.91 1.88
CA ARG A 248 25.15 18.63 3.11
C ARG A 248 23.62 18.54 3.31
N ALA A 249 23.19 18.37 4.54
CA ALA A 249 21.76 18.27 4.90
C ALA A 249 20.93 19.47 4.44
N GLY A 250 21.48 20.69 4.47
CA GLY A 250 20.81 21.92 4.04
C GLY A 250 20.82 22.18 2.53
N ASP A 251 21.33 21.25 1.70
CA ASP A 251 21.34 21.44 0.24
C ASP A 251 19.92 21.38 -0.32
N GLN A 252 19.49 22.44 -1.02
CA GLN A 252 18.18 22.51 -1.68
C GLN A 252 17.97 21.39 -2.71
N LYS A 253 19.05 20.90 -3.35
CA LYS A 253 18.97 19.77 -4.28
C LYS A 253 18.68 18.48 -3.55
N ALA A 254 19.25 18.30 -2.34
CA ALA A 254 18.94 17.14 -1.48
C ALA A 254 17.47 17.16 -1.04
N ALA A 255 16.94 18.33 -0.65
CA ALA A 255 15.53 18.47 -0.29
C ALA A 255 14.58 18.14 -1.47
N ALA A 256 14.92 18.56 -2.70
CA ALA A 256 14.14 18.24 -3.89
C ALA A 256 14.17 16.73 -4.23
N VAL A 257 15.31 16.05 -4.04
CA VAL A 257 15.40 14.60 -4.24
C VAL A 257 14.69 13.83 -3.11
N ALA A 258 14.74 14.34 -1.87
CA ALA A 258 14.00 13.80 -0.75
C ALA A 258 12.47 13.84 -0.98
N ASP A 259 11.94 14.94 -1.50
CA ASP A 259 10.53 15.08 -1.89
C ASP A 259 10.16 14.04 -2.96
N THR A 260 11.02 13.87 -3.96
CA THR A 260 10.82 12.85 -5.01
C THR A 260 10.84 11.43 -4.43
N TRP A 261 11.72 11.12 -3.46
CA TRP A 261 11.73 9.82 -2.78
C TRP A 261 10.43 9.55 -2.01
N VAL A 262 9.93 10.54 -1.29
CA VAL A 262 8.66 10.40 -0.55
C VAL A 262 7.49 10.14 -1.50
N SER A 263 7.47 10.83 -2.64
CA SER A 263 6.49 10.60 -3.71
C SER A 263 6.62 9.19 -4.31
N LEU A 264 7.84 8.70 -4.55
CA LEU A 264 8.09 7.32 -5.01
C LEU A 264 7.58 6.30 -3.99
N SER A 265 7.82 6.53 -2.71
CA SER A 265 7.36 5.63 -1.64
C SER A 265 5.84 5.51 -1.61
N ARG A 266 5.12 6.62 -1.82
CA ARG A 266 3.67 6.63 -1.97
C ARG A 266 3.23 5.90 -3.24
N HIS A 267 3.93 6.12 -4.35
CA HIS A 267 3.65 5.43 -5.61
C HIS A 267 3.82 3.90 -5.48
N LEU A 268 4.85 3.41 -4.79
CA LEU A 268 5.03 1.99 -4.48
C LEU A 268 3.82 1.42 -3.72
N ALA A 269 3.32 2.14 -2.71
CA ALA A 269 2.15 1.71 -1.97
C ALA A 269 0.89 1.62 -2.85
N LEU A 270 0.66 2.60 -3.73
CA LEU A 270 -0.46 2.60 -4.68
C LEU A 270 -0.36 1.44 -5.68
N ARG A 271 0.85 1.18 -6.19
CA ARG A 271 1.11 0.09 -7.13
C ARG A 271 0.87 -1.28 -6.49
N LEU A 272 1.46 -1.54 -5.32
CA LEU A 272 1.22 -2.77 -4.57
C LEU A 272 -0.26 -2.94 -4.20
N THR A 273 -0.96 -1.86 -3.85
CA THR A 273 -2.41 -1.91 -3.61
C THR A 273 -3.15 -2.41 -4.85
N ALA A 274 -2.80 -1.88 -6.05
CA ALA A 274 -3.42 -2.29 -7.31
C ALA A 274 -3.13 -3.75 -7.68
N GLU A 275 -1.93 -4.24 -7.37
CA GLU A 275 -1.54 -5.63 -7.64
C GLU A 275 -2.19 -6.62 -6.66
N LEU A 276 -2.22 -6.26 -5.37
CA LEU A 276 -2.66 -7.16 -4.31
C LEU A 276 -4.17 -7.10 -4.03
N GLY A 277 -4.86 -6.04 -4.46
CA GLY A 277 -6.28 -5.83 -4.16
C GLY A 277 -6.60 -5.45 -2.72
N VAL A 278 -5.57 -5.17 -1.91
CA VAL A 278 -5.68 -4.73 -0.52
C VAL A 278 -4.96 -3.42 -0.31
N THR A 279 -5.44 -2.56 0.59
CA THR A 279 -4.87 -1.23 0.78
C THR A 279 -3.50 -1.29 1.46
N VAL A 280 -2.43 -1.06 0.72
CA VAL A 280 -1.07 -0.88 1.23
C VAL A 280 -0.88 0.57 1.67
N LYS A 281 -0.29 0.78 2.85
CA LYS A 281 -0.06 2.11 3.41
C LYS A 281 1.43 2.42 3.45
N HIS A 282 1.83 3.56 2.88
CA HIS A 282 3.12 4.16 3.17
C HIS A 282 3.08 4.75 4.57
N ILE A 283 3.93 4.28 5.47
CA ILE A 283 3.99 4.71 6.87
C ILE A 283 4.97 5.87 7.01
N LEU A 284 4.46 7.03 7.35
CA LEU A 284 5.25 8.22 7.63
C LEU A 284 5.56 8.34 9.13
N PRO A 285 6.75 8.81 9.53
CA PRO A 285 7.06 9.11 10.92
C PRO A 285 6.06 10.12 11.51
N ARG A 286 5.51 9.83 12.70
CA ARG A 286 4.45 10.64 13.33
C ARG A 286 4.79 12.12 13.45
N ARG A 287 6.03 12.46 13.81
CA ARG A 287 6.50 13.85 14.01
C ARG A 287 6.60 14.66 12.72
N HIS A 288 6.56 14.02 11.52
CA HIS A 288 6.70 14.68 10.22
C HIS A 288 5.50 14.41 9.29
N GLY A 289 4.48 13.69 9.76
CA GLY A 289 3.34 13.28 8.94
C GLY A 289 2.48 14.44 8.44
N SER A 290 2.42 15.54 9.19
CA SER A 290 1.61 16.74 8.86
C SER A 290 2.42 17.94 8.36
N ASP A 291 3.75 17.84 8.32
CA ASP A 291 4.65 18.91 7.86
C ASP A 291 5.56 18.39 6.73
N PRO A 292 5.20 18.64 5.46
CA PRO A 292 5.99 18.22 4.31
C PRO A 292 7.42 18.76 4.30
N ALA A 293 7.61 20.01 4.71
CA ALA A 293 8.94 20.66 4.71
C ALA A 293 9.85 19.99 5.76
N ALA A 294 9.37 19.79 6.97
CA ALA A 294 10.12 19.12 8.04
C ALA A 294 10.39 17.65 7.67
N ARG A 295 9.45 16.95 7.03
CA ARG A 295 9.64 15.58 6.54
C ARG A 295 10.74 15.51 5.50
N ASN A 296 10.70 16.36 4.48
CA ASN A 296 11.68 16.36 3.40
C ASN A 296 13.07 16.77 3.92
N ALA A 297 13.15 17.70 4.87
CA ALA A 297 14.40 18.04 5.55
C ALA A 297 14.97 16.85 6.32
N ALA A 298 14.17 16.10 7.07
CA ALA A 298 14.63 14.91 7.79
C ALA A 298 15.12 13.79 6.86
N VAL A 299 14.46 13.58 5.71
CA VAL A 299 14.91 12.62 4.69
C VAL A 299 16.22 13.08 4.05
N ALA A 300 16.37 14.38 3.74
CA ALA A 300 17.59 14.94 3.20
C ALA A 300 18.76 14.87 4.19
N GLU A 301 18.50 15.11 5.48
CA GLU A 301 19.47 14.94 6.55
C GLU A 301 19.97 13.50 6.64
N ARG A 302 19.06 12.52 6.68
CA ARG A 302 19.42 11.10 6.70
C ARG A 302 20.20 10.67 5.47
N LEU A 303 19.85 11.21 4.29
CA LEU A 303 20.61 10.98 3.07
C LEU A 303 22.04 11.54 3.17
N ALA A 304 22.22 12.71 3.76
CA ALA A 304 23.54 13.32 3.94
C ALA A 304 24.40 12.59 5.00
N THR A 305 23.80 12.17 6.11
CA THR A 305 24.51 11.51 7.23
C THR A 305 24.78 10.05 6.94
N ASP A 306 23.76 9.31 6.53
CA ASP A 306 23.80 7.84 6.42
C ASP A 306 23.94 7.36 4.96
N GLY A 307 23.62 8.21 4.00
CA GLY A 307 23.61 7.88 2.56
C GLY A 307 22.42 7.03 2.14
N VAL A 308 21.34 6.99 2.95
CA VAL A 308 20.21 6.10 2.72
C VAL A 308 18.87 6.85 2.60
N PHE A 309 18.01 6.29 1.78
CA PHE A 309 16.57 6.52 1.82
C PHE A 309 15.88 5.31 2.45
N GLU A 310 14.78 5.54 3.14
CA GLU A 310 13.96 4.48 3.72
C GLU A 310 12.49 4.73 3.48
N ALA A 311 11.76 3.68 3.12
CA ALA A 311 10.30 3.66 3.03
C ALA A 311 9.76 2.44 3.78
N VAL A 312 8.68 2.64 4.55
CA VAL A 312 7.99 1.57 5.27
C VAL A 312 6.60 1.39 4.66
N LEU A 313 6.33 0.19 4.17
CA LEU A 313 5.08 -0.19 3.53
C LEU A 313 4.35 -1.20 4.42
N ARG A 314 3.17 -0.82 4.91
CA ARG A 314 2.30 -1.71 5.68
C ARG A 314 1.30 -2.37 4.76
N ILE A 315 1.42 -3.68 4.65
CA ILE A 315 0.56 -4.54 3.84
C ILE A 315 -0.35 -5.30 4.81
N PRO A 316 -1.68 -5.27 4.63
CA PRO A 316 -2.58 -6.04 5.49
C PRO A 316 -2.30 -7.55 5.44
N GLU A 317 -2.49 -8.23 6.56
CA GLU A 317 -2.36 -9.69 6.69
C GLU A 317 -0.94 -10.24 6.42
N THR A 318 0.10 -9.39 6.48
CA THR A 318 1.50 -9.82 6.48
C THR A 318 2.07 -9.85 7.90
N ALA A 319 3.03 -10.72 8.14
CA ALA A 319 3.65 -10.91 9.45
C ALA A 319 4.49 -9.69 9.93
N GLY A 320 4.84 -8.79 9.02
CA GLY A 320 5.58 -7.57 9.33
C GLY A 320 5.53 -6.53 8.22
N ASP A 321 5.90 -5.30 8.54
CA ASP A 321 6.00 -4.22 7.55
C ASP A 321 7.15 -4.51 6.57
N LEU A 322 6.97 -4.17 5.31
CA LEU A 322 8.02 -4.20 4.29
C LEU A 322 8.80 -2.89 4.31
N VAL A 323 10.07 -2.96 4.67
CA VAL A 323 10.99 -1.82 4.70
C VAL A 323 11.89 -1.85 3.47
N VAL A 324 11.87 -0.80 2.69
CA VAL A 324 12.70 -0.61 1.48
C VAL A 324 13.74 0.45 1.78
N ILE A 325 15.02 0.08 1.69
CA ILE A 325 16.17 0.94 1.98
C ILE A 325 17.00 1.07 0.71
N ALA A 326 17.11 2.27 0.17
CA ALA A 326 18.03 2.55 -0.93
C ALA A 326 19.33 3.12 -0.35
N ASP A 327 20.36 2.31 -0.31
CA ASP A 327 21.69 2.69 0.15
C ASP A 327 22.52 3.20 -1.04
N VAL A 328 22.61 4.52 -1.13
CA VAL A 328 23.27 5.21 -2.25
C VAL A 328 24.80 5.08 -2.16
N ARG A 329 25.38 4.93 -0.95
CA ARG A 329 26.82 4.76 -0.79
C ARG A 329 27.30 3.40 -1.27
N THR A 330 26.55 2.36 -0.93
CA THR A 330 26.89 0.98 -1.31
C THR A 330 26.30 0.57 -2.66
N ASN A 331 25.49 1.43 -3.27
CA ASN A 331 24.78 1.19 -4.54
C ASN A 331 23.89 -0.06 -4.48
N LYS A 332 23.15 -0.23 -3.37
CA LYS A 332 22.26 -1.37 -3.13
C LYS A 332 20.87 -0.92 -2.71
N ILE A 333 19.87 -1.70 -3.14
CA ILE A 333 18.51 -1.67 -2.56
C ILE A 333 18.42 -2.82 -1.58
N ARG A 334 18.12 -2.56 -0.33
CA ARG A 334 17.87 -3.57 0.69
C ARG A 334 16.39 -3.60 1.03
N CYS A 335 15.80 -4.77 0.97
CA CYS A 335 14.42 -4.99 1.38
C CYS A 335 14.43 -5.84 2.65
N ARG A 336 13.69 -5.41 3.67
CA ARG A 336 13.66 -6.05 4.98
C ARG A 336 12.24 -6.18 5.51
N THR A 337 12.00 -7.27 6.23
CA THR A 337 10.79 -7.45 7.05
C THR A 337 11.17 -8.09 8.38
N THR A 338 10.42 -7.77 9.43
CA THR A 338 10.63 -8.33 10.76
C THR A 338 9.38 -9.08 11.18
N VAL A 339 9.54 -10.30 11.70
CA VAL A 339 8.46 -11.12 12.23
C VAL A 339 8.74 -11.47 13.70
N GLU A 340 7.69 -11.35 14.53
CA GLU A 340 7.77 -11.77 15.93
C GLU A 340 7.95 -13.29 16.03
N ALA A 341 8.86 -13.73 16.89
CA ALA A 341 9.05 -15.14 17.14
C ALA A 341 7.90 -15.71 18.00
N PRO A 342 7.62 -17.04 17.93
CA PRO A 342 6.72 -17.66 18.88
C PRO A 342 7.09 -17.32 20.33
N ASN A 343 6.11 -16.98 21.15
CA ASN A 343 6.34 -16.70 22.57
C ASN A 343 6.55 -17.98 23.40
N GLU A 344 6.42 -19.17 22.78
CA GLU A 344 6.57 -20.49 23.37
C GLU A 344 7.74 -21.26 22.74
N GLY A 345 8.38 -22.10 23.55
CA GLY A 345 9.45 -22.99 23.11
C GLY A 345 10.84 -22.36 23.17
N THR A 346 11.85 -23.20 23.03
CA THR A 346 13.27 -22.81 23.01
C THR A 346 13.61 -22.06 21.72
N SER A 347 14.72 -21.28 21.72
CA SER A 347 15.24 -20.57 20.53
C SER A 347 15.40 -21.49 19.31
N GLY A 348 15.81 -22.75 19.48
CA GLY A 348 15.89 -23.73 18.41
C GLY A 348 14.51 -24.11 17.81
N ARG A 349 13.45 -24.21 18.64
CA ARG A 349 12.08 -24.46 18.16
C ARG A 349 11.53 -23.24 17.43
N ARG A 350 11.79 -22.03 17.93
CA ARG A 350 11.40 -20.76 17.30
C ARG A 350 12.06 -20.62 15.92
N LEU A 351 13.35 -20.92 15.81
CA LEU A 351 14.07 -20.94 14.55
C LEU A 351 13.53 -22.01 13.58
N SER A 352 13.24 -23.21 14.07
CA SER A 352 12.64 -24.27 13.25
C SER A 352 11.24 -23.90 12.72
N TRP A 353 10.48 -23.11 13.49
CA TRP A 353 9.20 -22.54 13.03
C TRP A 353 9.39 -21.57 11.86
N LEU A 354 10.38 -20.67 11.94
CA LEU A 354 10.72 -19.77 10.85
C LEU A 354 11.17 -20.53 9.59
N LEU A 355 12.14 -21.45 9.73
CA LEU A 355 12.71 -22.20 8.61
C LEU A 355 11.68 -23.02 7.83
N ARG A 356 10.62 -23.51 8.50
CA ARG A 356 9.51 -24.19 7.81
C ARG A 356 8.75 -23.30 6.84
N GLN A 357 8.68 -22.01 7.11
CA GLN A 357 8.01 -21.03 6.24
C GLN A 357 8.92 -20.59 5.08
N LEU A 358 10.22 -20.66 5.27
CA LEU A 358 11.22 -20.17 4.32
C LEU A 358 11.77 -21.26 3.38
N LYS A 359 11.07 -22.39 3.17
CA LYS A 359 11.59 -23.51 2.37
C LYS A 359 12.00 -23.13 0.95
N ASP A 360 11.16 -22.32 0.28
CA ASP A 360 11.32 -21.94 -1.12
C ASP A 360 11.92 -20.54 -1.30
N VAL A 361 12.39 -19.92 -0.21
CA VAL A 361 13.00 -18.58 -0.21
C VAL A 361 14.45 -18.67 -0.70
N PRO A 362 14.96 -17.69 -1.49
CA PRO A 362 16.35 -17.66 -1.92
C PRO A 362 17.34 -17.72 -0.75
N GLY A 363 18.43 -18.45 -0.95
CA GLY A 363 19.42 -18.73 0.12
C GLY A 363 20.30 -17.54 0.50
N ASP A 364 20.38 -16.53 -0.38
CA ASP A 364 21.11 -15.27 -0.14
C ASP A 364 20.37 -14.28 0.76
N VAL A 365 19.15 -14.61 1.20
CA VAL A 365 18.44 -13.83 2.23
C VAL A 365 19.20 -13.94 3.55
N GLN A 366 19.49 -12.82 4.18
CA GLN A 366 20.06 -12.75 5.52
C GLN A 366 18.94 -12.94 6.55
N VAL A 367 19.23 -13.78 7.54
CA VAL A 367 18.35 -14.03 8.69
C VAL A 367 19.06 -13.55 9.93
N GLU A 368 18.51 -12.55 10.58
CA GLU A 368 18.96 -12.02 11.85
C GLU A 368 18.00 -12.49 12.95
N ALA A 369 18.53 -13.13 13.97
CA ALA A 369 17.79 -13.50 15.17
C ALA A 369 18.08 -12.49 16.28
N VAL A 370 17.04 -11.82 16.78
CA VAL A 370 17.11 -10.86 17.89
C VAL A 370 16.71 -11.56 19.17
N PHE A 371 17.55 -11.49 20.19
CA PHE A 371 17.32 -12.12 21.48
C PHE A 371 16.77 -11.14 22.50
N SER A 372 16.18 -11.68 23.58
CA SER A 372 15.62 -10.86 24.67
C SER A 372 16.68 -10.03 25.42
N GLU A 373 17.93 -10.45 25.42
CA GLU A 373 19.04 -9.69 25.97
C GLU A 373 19.55 -8.66 24.95
N ARG A 374 19.67 -7.40 25.38
CA ARG A 374 20.11 -6.30 24.50
C ARG A 374 21.53 -6.54 23.94
N GLY A 375 21.70 -6.27 22.65
CA GLY A 375 22.98 -6.43 21.96
C GLY A 375 23.35 -7.88 21.67
N ASN A 376 22.41 -8.80 21.85
CA ASN A 376 22.58 -10.20 21.51
C ASN A 376 21.79 -10.50 20.23
N GLU A 377 22.46 -10.28 19.09
CA GLU A 377 21.92 -10.50 17.76
C GLU A 377 22.84 -11.46 17.01
N ALA A 378 22.26 -12.32 16.19
CA ALA A 378 23.00 -13.24 15.32
C ALA A 378 22.45 -13.14 13.91
N CYS A 379 23.32 -12.92 12.94
CA CYS A 379 22.93 -12.75 11.54
C CYS A 379 23.74 -13.70 10.65
N GLU A 380 23.06 -14.41 9.74
CA GLU A 380 23.70 -15.32 8.79
C GLU A 380 22.82 -15.49 7.53
N HIS A 381 23.39 -15.96 6.43
CA HIS A 381 22.65 -16.29 5.22
C HIS A 381 21.76 -17.52 5.41
N LEU A 382 20.56 -17.49 4.81
CA LEU A 382 19.55 -18.52 4.97
C LEU A 382 20.06 -19.93 4.58
N ASP A 383 20.91 -20.03 3.54
CA ASP A 383 21.50 -21.32 3.16
C ASP A 383 22.40 -21.91 4.27
N THR A 384 23.21 -21.07 4.92
CA THR A 384 24.03 -21.48 6.07
C THR A 384 23.14 -21.90 7.24
N VAL A 385 22.08 -21.10 7.53
CA VAL A 385 21.13 -21.41 8.62
C VAL A 385 20.34 -22.70 8.35
N ARG A 386 20.01 -22.99 7.09
CA ARG A 386 19.37 -24.26 6.71
C ARG A 386 20.29 -25.45 6.90
N ALA A 387 21.57 -25.28 6.57
CA ALA A 387 22.58 -26.34 6.73
C ALA A 387 22.89 -26.62 8.20
N ASP A 388 23.07 -25.57 9.00
CA ASP A 388 23.27 -25.67 10.45
C ASP A 388 22.50 -24.56 11.21
N PRO A 389 21.29 -24.84 11.70
CA PRO A 389 20.52 -23.87 12.47
C PRO A 389 21.23 -23.38 13.75
N LYS A 390 22.23 -24.12 14.25
CA LYS A 390 22.92 -23.73 15.48
C LYS A 390 23.79 -22.48 15.32
N VAL A 391 24.15 -22.12 14.10
CA VAL A 391 24.96 -20.90 13.82
C VAL A 391 24.29 -19.63 14.37
N LEU A 392 22.97 -19.56 14.44
CA LEU A 392 22.24 -18.42 15.02
C LEU A 392 22.00 -18.55 16.54
N THR A 393 22.18 -19.72 17.13
CA THR A 393 21.84 -19.96 18.56
C THR A 393 23.01 -20.28 19.44
N ASN A 394 24.14 -20.79 18.89
CA ASN A 394 25.32 -21.17 19.66
C ASN A 394 25.96 -19.98 20.37
N GLY A 395 26.24 -20.15 21.68
CA GLY A 395 26.88 -19.11 22.49
C GLY A 395 26.02 -17.89 22.77
N ARG A 396 24.72 -17.98 22.50
CA ARG A 396 23.74 -16.91 22.76
C ARG A 396 22.90 -17.21 23.98
N SER A 397 22.69 -16.19 24.82
CA SER A 397 21.80 -16.24 25.98
C SER A 397 20.45 -15.57 25.67
N GLY A 398 19.44 -16.00 26.41
CA GLY A 398 18.07 -15.52 26.22
C GLY A 398 17.30 -16.22 25.10
N ASP A 399 16.05 -15.84 24.98
CA ASP A 399 15.15 -16.35 23.95
C ASP A 399 15.12 -15.45 22.72
N ILE A 400 14.96 -16.03 21.54
CA ILE A 400 14.73 -15.26 20.32
C ILE A 400 13.36 -14.62 20.40
N VAL A 401 13.28 -13.29 20.27
CA VAL A 401 12.05 -12.50 20.35
C VAL A 401 11.51 -12.12 18.95
N SER A 402 12.39 -11.95 17.98
CA SER A 402 12.01 -11.65 16.60
C SER A 402 13.07 -12.11 15.61
N PHE A 403 12.67 -12.21 14.36
CA PHE A 403 13.55 -12.46 13.22
C PHE A 403 13.44 -11.31 12.24
N SER A 404 14.58 -10.79 11.78
CA SER A 404 14.66 -9.84 10.68
C SER A 404 15.20 -10.56 9.44
N LEU A 405 14.51 -10.39 8.32
CA LEU A 405 14.86 -11.00 7.03
C LEU A 405 15.20 -9.88 6.07
N GLU A 406 16.42 -9.88 5.53
CA GLU A 406 16.89 -8.85 4.61
C GLU A 406 17.48 -9.46 3.35
N GLN A 407 17.19 -8.86 2.19
CA GLN A 407 17.81 -9.20 0.91
C GLN A 407 18.29 -7.95 0.21
N ALA A 408 19.50 -8.00 -0.34
CA ALA A 408 20.13 -6.90 -1.05
C ALA A 408 20.10 -7.13 -2.57
N PHE A 409 19.73 -6.08 -3.31
CA PHE A 409 19.64 -6.05 -4.75
C PHE A 409 20.53 -4.94 -5.33
N PRO A 410 20.97 -5.06 -6.59
CA PRO A 410 21.73 -3.99 -7.23
C PRO A 410 20.85 -2.75 -7.46
N MET A 411 21.40 -1.56 -7.17
CA MET A 411 20.72 -0.28 -7.39
C MET A 411 21.04 0.27 -8.76
N GLY A 412 20.00 0.65 -9.54
CA GLY A 412 20.17 1.38 -10.79
C GLY A 412 20.57 2.84 -10.56
N GLY A 413 21.56 3.32 -11.29
CA GLY A 413 22.07 4.69 -11.11
C GLY A 413 21.41 5.74 -12.00
N ARG A 414 20.66 5.35 -13.04
CA ARG A 414 20.04 6.31 -13.98
C ARG A 414 18.85 7.04 -13.36
N ARG A 415 18.71 8.32 -13.70
CA ARG A 415 17.61 9.17 -13.25
C ARG A 415 16.24 8.66 -13.70
N SER A 416 16.15 8.22 -14.96
CA SER A 416 14.92 7.84 -15.62
C SER A 416 15.17 6.70 -16.65
N GLY A 417 14.09 6.18 -17.20
CA GLY A 417 14.12 5.09 -18.17
C GLY A 417 13.78 3.74 -17.55
N THR A 418 13.68 2.69 -18.38
CA THR A 418 13.29 1.34 -17.94
C THR A 418 14.48 0.47 -17.53
N ALA A 419 15.61 0.63 -18.22
CA ALA A 419 16.81 -0.16 -17.94
C ALA A 419 17.75 0.57 -16.98
N ALA A 420 18.13 -0.11 -15.89
CA ALA A 420 19.08 0.37 -14.89
C ALA A 420 18.74 1.75 -14.27
N SER A 421 17.45 2.14 -14.23
CA SER A 421 17.03 3.33 -13.50
C SER A 421 16.89 3.03 -12.01
N PHE A 422 17.07 4.08 -11.20
CA PHE A 422 16.87 3.97 -9.76
C PHE A 422 15.46 3.51 -9.41
N ILE A 423 14.45 4.12 -10.02
CA ILE A 423 13.04 3.79 -9.77
C ILE A 423 12.73 2.34 -10.11
N THR A 424 13.17 1.87 -11.29
CA THR A 424 12.96 0.47 -11.71
C THR A 424 13.64 -0.49 -10.73
N SER A 425 14.86 -0.19 -10.26
CA SER A 425 15.54 -1.07 -9.30
C SER A 425 14.80 -1.11 -7.96
N VAL A 426 14.32 0.02 -7.43
CA VAL A 426 13.52 0.06 -6.21
C VAL A 426 12.23 -0.75 -6.38
N THR A 427 11.52 -0.54 -7.49
CA THR A 427 10.26 -1.22 -7.77
C THR A 427 10.44 -2.73 -7.89
N SER A 428 11.38 -3.18 -8.75
CA SER A 428 11.62 -4.61 -8.97
C SER A 428 12.17 -5.33 -7.74
N SER A 429 13.00 -4.68 -6.94
CA SER A 429 13.49 -5.23 -5.67
C SER A 429 12.36 -5.41 -4.66
N THR A 430 11.46 -4.42 -4.58
CA THR A 430 10.26 -4.49 -3.72
C THR A 430 9.39 -5.68 -4.10
N ASP A 431 9.12 -5.88 -5.40
CA ASP A 431 8.30 -6.99 -5.91
C ASP A 431 8.94 -8.35 -5.66
N ALA A 432 10.24 -8.45 -5.99
CA ALA A 432 10.99 -9.69 -5.82
C ALA A 432 11.01 -10.13 -4.35
N PHE A 433 11.30 -9.20 -3.43
CA PHE A 433 11.33 -9.51 -2.00
C PHE A 433 9.94 -9.80 -1.44
N TYR A 434 8.92 -9.05 -1.87
CA TYR A 434 7.52 -9.32 -1.47
C TYR A 434 7.13 -10.74 -1.87
N GLY A 435 7.30 -11.11 -3.14
CA GLY A 435 6.92 -12.42 -3.67
C GLY A 435 7.73 -13.57 -3.09
N ALA A 436 9.04 -13.38 -2.91
CA ALA A 436 9.92 -14.44 -2.43
C ALA A 436 9.85 -14.62 -0.90
N VAL A 437 9.74 -13.54 -0.12
CA VAL A 437 9.89 -13.58 1.35
C VAL A 437 8.59 -13.24 2.06
N VAL A 438 8.04 -12.04 1.84
CA VAL A 438 6.93 -11.53 2.67
C VAL A 438 5.68 -12.39 2.54
N GLN A 439 5.36 -12.87 1.34
CA GLN A 439 4.21 -13.75 1.09
C GLN A 439 4.30 -15.10 1.80
N GLN A 440 5.50 -15.58 2.12
CA GLN A 440 5.72 -16.86 2.77
C GLN A 440 5.53 -16.79 4.28
N LEU A 441 5.71 -15.60 4.88
CA LEU A 441 5.67 -15.41 6.31
C LEU A 441 4.23 -15.31 6.84
N ARG A 442 4.01 -15.95 7.99
CA ARG A 442 2.77 -15.85 8.77
C ARG A 442 3.12 -15.53 10.21
N GLU A 443 2.27 -14.74 10.84
CA GLU A 443 2.35 -14.54 12.28
C GLU A 443 2.16 -15.87 13.01
N TRP A 444 2.84 -16.03 14.14
CA TRP A 444 2.61 -17.17 15.01
C TRP A 444 1.29 -16.97 15.77
N VAL A 445 0.50 -18.01 15.75
CA VAL A 445 -0.76 -18.08 16.50
C VAL A 445 -0.70 -19.30 17.41
N PRO A 446 -1.02 -19.19 18.73
CA PRO A 446 -1.06 -20.32 19.62
C PRO A 446 -2.08 -21.36 19.14
N ALA A 447 -1.75 -22.64 19.32
CA ALA A 447 -2.66 -23.72 18.98
C ALA A 447 -3.95 -23.60 19.82
N ALA A 448 -5.10 -23.87 19.21
CA ALA A 448 -6.35 -23.91 19.95
C ALA A 448 -6.25 -24.93 21.10
N PRO A 449 -6.83 -24.62 22.30
CA PRO A 449 -6.86 -25.56 23.41
C PRO A 449 -7.44 -26.90 22.97
N ARG A 450 -6.71 -27.98 23.26
CA ARG A 450 -7.22 -29.34 22.97
C ARG A 450 -8.16 -29.77 24.08
N GLN A 451 -9.30 -30.32 23.74
CA GLN A 451 -10.12 -31.06 24.72
C GLN A 451 -9.34 -32.26 25.22
N PRO A 452 -9.32 -32.54 26.54
CA PRO A 452 -8.75 -33.77 27.04
C PRO A 452 -9.51 -34.93 26.37
N HIS A 453 -8.80 -35.84 25.71
CA HIS A 453 -9.41 -37.05 25.18
C HIS A 453 -9.97 -37.85 26.36
N ALA A 454 -11.24 -38.24 26.30
CA ALA A 454 -11.92 -39.05 27.29
C ALA A 454 -11.23 -40.41 27.57
N GLY A 455 -10.26 -40.84 26.74
CA GLY A 455 -9.48 -42.06 26.90
C GLY A 455 -8.34 -42.02 27.93
N THR A 456 -7.96 -40.87 28.46
CA THR A 456 -6.94 -40.78 29.51
C THR A 456 -7.52 -40.77 30.95
N ALA A 457 -8.84 -40.63 31.09
CA ALA A 457 -9.48 -40.68 32.40
C ALA A 457 -9.77 -42.16 32.86
N GLU A 458 -9.88 -43.10 31.93
CA GLU A 458 -10.09 -44.53 32.29
C GLU A 458 -8.79 -45.22 32.74
N ALA A 459 -7.60 -44.74 32.30
CA ALA A 459 -6.34 -45.35 32.71
C ALA A 459 -5.90 -44.93 34.15
N ALA A 460 -6.43 -43.80 34.67
CA ALA A 460 -6.13 -43.36 36.04
C ALA A 460 -7.09 -43.94 37.10
N CYS A 461 -8.23 -44.51 36.68
CA CYS A 461 -9.20 -45.10 37.61
C CYS A 461 -9.02 -46.62 37.83
N ASN A 462 -8.19 -47.29 37.01
CA ASN A 462 -7.98 -48.76 37.10
C ASN A 462 -6.73 -49.19 37.83
N THR A 463 -5.94 -48.27 38.43
CA THR A 463 -4.77 -48.61 39.24
C THR A 463 -5.02 -48.54 40.75
N SER A 464 -6.27 -48.47 41.22
CA SER A 464 -6.61 -48.39 42.66
C SER A 464 -7.54 -49.54 43.10
N ARG A 465 -7.37 -50.75 42.54
CA ARG A 465 -8.02 -51.95 43.06
C ARG A 465 -7.09 -53.13 42.93
N GLU A 466 -6.15 -53.22 43.82
CA GLU A 466 -5.58 -54.49 44.32
C GLU A 466 -5.55 -54.43 45.83
N GLN A 467 -6.49 -55.13 46.43
CA GLN A 467 -6.47 -55.55 47.85
C GLN A 467 -5.53 -56.76 48.00
N PRO A 468 -4.81 -56.83 49.08
CA PRO A 468 -4.43 -58.15 49.61
C PRO A 468 -5.31 -58.48 50.83
N ASP A 469 -5.85 -59.70 50.78
CA ASP A 469 -6.46 -60.43 51.86
C ASP A 469 -5.54 -60.58 53.08
N GLY A 470 -6.18 -60.67 54.27
CA GLY A 470 -5.53 -61.12 55.47
C GLY A 470 -6.15 -60.54 56.75
N ALA A 471 -7.23 -61.23 57.28
CA ALA A 471 -7.71 -61.06 58.65
C ALA A 471 -7.09 -62.14 59.51
N PRO A 472 -7.39 -62.22 60.84
CA PRO A 472 -7.72 -61.32 61.95
C PRO A 472 -6.87 -61.66 63.22
N PRO A 473 -7.20 -61.51 64.53
CA PRO A 473 -8.44 -61.09 65.20
C PRO A 473 -8.27 -60.15 66.41
N ALA A 474 -9.44 -59.67 66.88
CA ALA A 474 -9.95 -59.35 68.21
C ALA A 474 -8.99 -58.77 69.30
N ASP A 475 -9.34 -57.73 70.01
CA ASP A 475 -10.07 -57.61 71.24
C ASP A 475 -9.88 -56.21 71.91
N GLU A 476 -10.91 -55.83 72.60
CA GLU A 476 -10.99 -54.91 73.77
C GLU A 476 -10.82 -53.40 73.52
N ALA A 477 -11.90 -52.69 73.61
CA ALA A 477 -12.68 -52.20 74.72
C ALA A 477 -12.12 -50.95 75.43
N TRP A 478 -12.98 -49.98 75.58
CA TRP A 478 -13.10 -48.90 76.57
C TRP A 478 -12.32 -47.63 76.38
N SER A 479 -12.89 -46.54 76.40
CA SER A 479 -13.75 -45.63 77.12
C SER A 479 -13.28 -44.20 76.92
N ALA A 480 -14.16 -43.34 76.58
CA ALA A 480 -14.63 -42.12 77.20
C ALA A 480 -13.61 -40.99 77.60
N ASP A 481 -14.09 -39.80 77.31
CA ASP A 481 -13.84 -38.49 77.93
C ASP A 481 -12.60 -37.71 77.50
N ALA A 482 -12.83 -36.67 76.79
CA ALA A 482 -12.88 -35.22 77.11
C ALA A 482 -13.02 -34.40 75.83
#